data_df2fae1dcfac2bf144f1b788ac68aafd
#
_entry.id   df2fae1dcfac2bf144f1b788ac68aafd
#
_cell.length_a   1.000
_cell.length_b   1.000
_cell.length_c   1.000
_cell.angle_alpha   90.00
_cell.angle_beta   90.00
_cell.angle_gamma   90.00
#
_symmetry.space_group_name_H-M   'P 1'
#
loop_
_entity.id
_entity.type
_entity.pdbx_description
1 polymer ?
#
loop_
_entity_poly.entity_id
_entity_poly.type
_entity_poly.pdbx_seq_one_letter_code
_entity_poly.pdbx_strand_id
1 'polypeptide(L)'
;QGLLNNFSQAEVKAVLAHEIGHVANGDMVTMALLQGVVNTFVMFFARIIGDFVDRVLLKNEDGRGIGYFVATIAAELVLGLLASIIVMWFSRRREFRADEAGADLAGKHAMIAALNRLRSDQRIESEMPKALTAFGISGSLKEGLAGLLMSHPPLEVRIAALQKRN
;
A
#
# COMPACT_ATOMS: atom_id res chain seq x y z
N GLN A 1 -2.27 -24.80 -2.08
CA GLN A 1 -3.04 -25.76 -2.95
C GLN A 1 -4.15 -25.04 -3.72
N GLY A 2 -4.76 -23.96 -3.22
CA GLY A 2 -5.85 -23.24 -3.88
C GLY A 2 -5.50 -22.64 -5.25
N LEU A 3 -4.33 -22.05 -5.40
CA LEU A 3 -3.89 -21.41 -6.65
C LEU A 3 -3.76 -22.43 -7.80
N LEU A 4 -3.21 -23.62 -7.50
CA LEU A 4 -2.99 -24.67 -8.50
C LEU A 4 -4.28 -25.34 -8.97
N ASN A 5 -5.35 -25.29 -8.17
CA ASN A 5 -6.61 -25.94 -8.53
C ASN A 5 -7.51 -25.09 -9.45
N ASN A 6 -7.35 -23.74 -9.37
CA ASN A 6 -8.24 -22.82 -10.06
C ASN A 6 -7.59 -22.10 -11.25
N PHE A 7 -6.28 -22.21 -11.42
CA PHE A 7 -5.53 -21.51 -12.46
C PHE A 7 -5.02 -22.48 -13.53
N SER A 8 -5.08 -22.05 -14.79
CA SER A 8 -4.41 -22.76 -15.88
C SER A 8 -2.88 -22.67 -15.72
N GLN A 9 -2.16 -23.59 -16.38
CA GLN A 9 -0.69 -23.60 -16.34
C GLN A 9 -0.08 -22.28 -16.84
N ALA A 10 -0.70 -21.62 -17.82
CA ALA A 10 -0.24 -20.33 -18.33
C ALA A 10 -0.44 -19.20 -17.32
N GLU A 11 -1.57 -19.19 -16.61
CA GLU A 11 -1.86 -18.22 -15.54
C GLU A 11 -0.94 -18.41 -14.34
N VAL A 12 -0.67 -19.66 -13.93
CA VAL A 12 0.29 -19.97 -12.86
C VAL A 12 1.69 -19.46 -13.23
N LYS A 13 2.14 -19.70 -14.49
CA LYS A 13 3.42 -19.16 -14.98
C LYS A 13 3.46 -17.63 -14.92
N ALA A 14 2.36 -16.97 -15.26
CA ALA A 14 2.28 -15.50 -15.22
C ALA A 14 2.35 -14.97 -13.78
N VAL A 15 1.68 -15.60 -12.82
CA VAL A 15 1.78 -15.26 -11.40
C VAL A 15 3.21 -15.46 -10.89
N LEU A 16 3.84 -16.58 -11.19
CA LEU A 16 5.23 -16.83 -10.80
C LEU A 16 6.20 -15.83 -11.44
N ALA A 17 5.97 -15.46 -12.71
CA ALA A 17 6.77 -14.46 -13.40
C ALA A 17 6.61 -13.06 -12.76
N HIS A 18 5.42 -12.71 -12.30
CA HIS A 18 5.17 -11.49 -11.53
C HIS A 18 5.97 -11.50 -10.21
N GLU A 19 5.93 -12.59 -9.44
CA GLU A 19 6.71 -12.73 -8.19
C GLU A 19 8.23 -12.64 -8.45
N ILE A 20 8.71 -13.27 -9.53
CA ILE A 20 10.11 -13.16 -9.97
C ILE A 20 10.43 -11.71 -10.34
N GLY A 21 9.48 -10.98 -10.93
CA GLY A 21 9.60 -9.56 -11.23
C GLY A 21 9.87 -8.73 -9.97
N HIS A 22 9.19 -8.97 -8.86
CA HIS A 22 9.45 -8.32 -7.58
C HIS A 22 10.87 -8.61 -7.07
N VAL A 23 11.32 -9.85 -7.17
CA VAL A 23 12.68 -10.23 -6.75
C VAL A 23 13.73 -9.57 -7.63
N ALA A 24 13.56 -9.63 -8.95
CA ALA A 24 14.48 -9.03 -9.92
C ALA A 24 14.58 -7.50 -9.79
N ASN A 25 13.49 -6.83 -9.46
CA ASN A 25 13.44 -5.39 -9.22
C ASN A 25 14.00 -4.97 -7.84
N GLY A 26 14.32 -5.92 -6.95
CA GLY A 26 14.75 -5.64 -5.59
C GLY A 26 13.68 -4.97 -4.72
N ASP A 27 12.42 -5.25 -4.99
CA ASP A 27 11.27 -4.55 -4.39
C ASP A 27 11.21 -4.72 -2.86
N MET A 28 11.62 -5.87 -2.33
CA MET A 28 11.67 -6.12 -0.89
C MET A 28 12.67 -5.19 -0.19
N VAL A 29 13.89 -5.08 -0.75
CA VAL A 29 14.95 -4.22 -0.19
C VAL A 29 14.54 -2.76 -0.29
N THR A 30 14.05 -2.34 -1.45
CA THR A 30 13.62 -0.95 -1.69
C THR A 30 12.48 -0.53 -0.75
N MET A 31 11.49 -1.41 -0.53
CA MET A 31 10.39 -1.13 0.41
C MET A 31 10.88 -1.06 1.86
N ALA A 32 11.75 -1.95 2.28
CA ALA A 32 12.32 -1.93 3.63
C ALA A 32 13.12 -0.64 3.89
N LEU A 33 13.96 -0.23 2.93
CA LEU A 33 14.72 1.01 3.00
C LEU A 33 13.79 2.24 3.01
N LEU A 34 12.80 2.28 2.13
CA LEU A 34 11.82 3.37 2.07
C LEU A 34 11.10 3.52 3.42
N GLN A 35 10.58 2.42 3.98
CA GLN A 35 9.92 2.44 5.28
C GLN A 35 10.86 2.89 6.40
N GLY A 36 12.10 2.40 6.43
CA GLY A 36 13.09 2.80 7.42
C GLY A 36 13.38 4.29 7.38
N VAL A 37 13.62 4.84 6.19
CA VAL A 37 13.88 6.27 5.97
C VAL A 37 12.66 7.11 6.37
N VAL A 38 11.49 6.77 5.87
CA VAL A 38 10.24 7.51 6.15
C VAL A 38 9.92 7.48 7.65
N ASN A 39 10.04 6.33 8.32
CA ASN A 39 9.80 6.24 9.76
C ASN A 39 10.80 7.08 10.57
N THR A 40 12.06 7.13 10.13
CA THR A 40 13.07 7.99 10.77
C THR A 40 12.68 9.46 10.70
N PHE A 41 12.20 9.93 9.53
CA PHE A 41 11.71 11.29 9.39
C PHE A 41 10.47 11.57 10.24
N VAL A 42 9.52 10.65 10.29
CA VAL A 42 8.31 10.78 11.14
C VAL A 42 8.71 10.97 12.59
N MET A 43 9.55 10.10 13.13
CA MET A 43 10.02 10.19 14.52
C MET A 43 10.84 11.47 14.78
N PHE A 44 11.68 11.86 13.84
CA PHE A 44 12.49 13.07 13.96
C PHE A 44 11.63 14.32 14.04
N PHE A 45 10.73 14.51 13.07
CA PHE A 45 9.87 15.69 13.04
C PHE A 45 8.84 15.70 14.18
N ALA A 46 8.32 14.55 14.57
CA ALA A 46 7.40 14.46 15.71
C ALA A 46 8.05 14.94 17.01
N ARG A 47 9.33 14.60 17.24
CA ARG A 47 10.08 15.09 18.40
C ARG A 47 10.35 16.58 18.35
N ILE A 48 10.65 17.14 17.18
CA ILE A 48 10.81 18.60 17.02
C ILE A 48 9.50 19.31 17.34
N ILE A 49 8.38 18.79 16.84
CA ILE A 49 7.04 19.35 17.11
C ILE A 49 6.74 19.25 18.61
N GLY A 50 7.05 18.11 19.24
CA GLY A 50 6.88 17.92 20.68
C GLY A 50 7.68 18.91 21.51
N ASP A 51 8.97 19.07 21.21
CA ASP A 51 9.83 20.04 21.89
C ASP A 51 9.35 21.50 21.67
N PHE A 52 8.89 21.83 20.46
CA PHE A 52 8.34 23.16 20.14
C PHE A 52 7.06 23.45 20.93
N VAL A 53 6.12 22.53 20.97
CA VAL A 53 4.87 22.69 21.71
C VAL A 53 5.13 22.86 23.20
N ASP A 54 5.97 21.99 23.77
CA ASP A 54 6.24 21.97 25.21
C ASP A 54 6.97 23.23 25.66
N ARG A 55 8.04 23.63 24.97
CA ARG A 55 8.89 24.77 25.37
C ARG A 55 8.34 26.11 24.94
N VAL A 56 7.80 26.23 23.71
CA VAL A 56 7.41 27.53 23.15
C VAL A 56 5.95 27.85 23.46
N LEU A 57 5.02 26.88 23.27
CA LEU A 57 3.60 27.12 23.50
C LEU A 57 3.21 26.97 24.97
N LEU A 58 3.72 25.95 25.66
CA LEU A 58 3.40 25.66 27.05
C LEU A 58 4.40 26.32 28.02
N LYS A 59 5.50 26.93 27.52
CA LYS A 59 6.54 27.62 28.30
C LYS A 59 7.12 26.74 29.43
N ASN A 60 7.25 25.45 29.18
CA ASN A 60 7.79 24.50 30.14
C ASN A 60 9.34 24.64 30.17
N GLU A 61 9.89 25.05 31.31
CA GLU A 61 11.34 25.22 31.52
C GLU A 61 11.96 24.00 32.23
N ASP A 62 11.17 23.14 32.85
CA ASP A 62 11.62 22.05 33.72
C ASP A 62 11.88 20.71 32.97
N GLY A 63 12.25 20.77 31.69
CA GLY A 63 12.52 19.59 30.89
C GLY A 63 11.33 19.19 29.99
N ARG A 64 11.16 17.89 29.67
CA ARG A 64 10.07 17.40 28.85
C ARG A 64 8.84 17.08 29.70
N GLY A 65 7.84 17.97 29.64
CA GLY A 65 6.58 17.79 30.33
C GLY A 65 5.57 16.90 29.59
N ILE A 66 4.37 16.78 30.13
CA ILE A 66 3.25 16.01 29.52
C ILE A 66 2.94 16.56 28.12
N GLY A 67 3.07 17.89 27.92
CA GLY A 67 2.87 18.55 26.63
C GLY A 67 3.75 18.00 25.52
N TYR A 68 5.02 17.72 25.83
CA TYR A 68 5.94 17.07 24.89
C TYR A 68 5.42 15.71 24.42
N PHE A 69 5.04 14.84 25.36
CA PHE A 69 4.60 13.49 25.02
C PHE A 69 3.31 13.48 24.20
N VAL A 70 2.33 14.29 24.61
CA VAL A 70 1.04 14.40 23.91
C VAL A 70 1.25 14.95 22.51
N ALA A 71 2.02 16.03 22.36
CA ALA A 71 2.29 16.64 21.05
C ALA A 71 3.10 15.71 20.15
N THR A 72 4.09 15.01 20.70
CA THR A 72 4.89 14.03 19.93
C THR A 72 4.02 12.89 19.41
N ILE A 73 3.18 12.28 20.25
CA ILE A 73 2.28 11.20 19.84
C ILE A 73 1.27 11.69 18.79
N ALA A 74 0.68 12.87 19.00
CA ALA A 74 -0.25 13.43 18.01
C ALA A 74 0.46 13.69 16.66
N ALA A 75 1.67 14.23 16.69
CA ALA A 75 2.49 14.46 15.50
C ALA A 75 2.87 13.13 14.81
N GLU A 76 3.27 12.10 15.57
CA GLU A 76 3.57 10.77 15.02
C GLU A 76 2.37 10.15 14.31
N LEU A 77 1.16 10.28 14.85
CA LEU A 77 -0.06 9.77 14.21
C LEU A 77 -0.34 10.50 12.89
N VAL A 78 -0.27 11.83 12.88
CA VAL A 78 -0.52 12.64 11.68
C VAL A 78 0.54 12.40 10.61
N LEU A 79 1.82 12.51 10.99
CA LEU A 79 2.94 12.29 10.07
C LEU A 79 3.00 10.84 9.58
N GLY A 80 2.68 9.87 10.44
CA GLY A 80 2.59 8.46 10.08
C GLY A 80 1.50 8.18 9.05
N LEU A 81 0.35 8.84 9.16
CA LEU A 81 -0.71 8.76 8.15
C LEU A 81 -0.23 9.33 6.81
N LEU A 82 0.41 10.50 6.80
CA LEU A 82 0.98 11.09 5.58
C LEU A 82 2.08 10.19 4.98
N ALA A 83 2.94 9.65 5.82
CA ALA A 83 3.98 8.72 5.44
C ALA A 83 3.42 7.45 4.79
N SER A 84 2.32 6.91 5.32
CA SER A 84 1.66 5.72 4.76
C SER A 84 1.17 5.96 3.32
N ILE A 85 0.70 7.15 2.99
CA ILE A 85 0.29 7.50 1.61
C ILE A 85 1.48 7.38 0.65
N ILE A 86 2.67 7.86 1.04
CA ILE A 86 3.90 7.77 0.24
C ILE A 86 4.28 6.30 0.03
N VAL A 87 4.29 5.51 1.11
CA VAL A 87 4.63 4.08 1.07
C VAL A 87 3.63 3.31 0.18
N MET A 88 2.32 3.59 0.30
CA MET A 88 1.30 2.95 -0.52
C MET A 88 1.38 3.37 -1.99
N TRP A 89 1.71 4.64 -2.28
CA TRP A 89 1.95 5.09 -3.64
C TRP A 89 3.11 4.33 -4.28
N PHE A 90 4.22 4.18 -3.57
CA PHE A 90 5.37 3.43 -4.03
C PHE A 90 5.05 1.94 -4.20
N SER A 91 4.33 1.35 -3.24
CA SER A 91 3.86 -0.04 -3.30
C SER A 91 3.02 -0.29 -4.56
N ARG A 92 2.08 0.61 -4.88
CA ARG A 92 1.29 0.50 -6.12
C ARG A 92 2.13 0.59 -7.38
N ARG A 93 3.14 1.46 -7.41
CA ARG A 93 4.00 1.63 -8.58
C ARG A 93 4.86 0.39 -8.88
N ARG A 94 5.30 -0.32 -7.85
CA ARG A 94 6.06 -1.57 -8.04
C ARG A 94 5.20 -2.69 -8.61
N GLU A 95 3.89 -2.74 -8.30
CA GLU A 95 2.97 -3.72 -8.87
C GLU A 95 2.90 -3.63 -10.40
N PHE A 96 2.85 -2.42 -10.95
CA PHE A 96 2.85 -2.24 -12.40
C PHE A 96 4.14 -2.76 -13.04
N ARG A 97 5.30 -2.53 -12.41
CA ARG A 97 6.59 -3.04 -12.90
C ARG A 97 6.66 -4.57 -12.83
N ALA A 98 6.11 -5.17 -11.76
CA ALA A 98 6.03 -6.62 -11.63
C ALA A 98 5.07 -7.22 -12.67
N ASP A 99 3.95 -6.56 -12.96
CA ASP A 99 3.03 -6.96 -14.03
C ASP A 99 3.70 -6.90 -15.42
N GLU A 100 4.49 -5.85 -15.67
CA GLU A 100 5.27 -5.73 -16.90
C GLU A 100 6.29 -6.86 -17.03
N ALA A 101 7.04 -7.16 -15.97
CA ALA A 101 7.98 -8.28 -15.94
C ALA A 101 7.26 -9.62 -16.13
N GLY A 102 6.11 -9.82 -15.49
CA GLY A 102 5.24 -10.99 -15.68
C GLY A 102 4.78 -11.13 -17.13
N ALA A 103 4.38 -10.03 -17.75
CA ALA A 103 3.96 -10.01 -19.15
C ALA A 103 5.11 -10.31 -20.12
N ASP A 104 6.32 -9.82 -19.82
CA ASP A 104 7.52 -10.08 -20.65
C ASP A 104 7.97 -11.54 -20.55
N LEU A 105 7.90 -12.16 -19.38
CA LEU A 105 8.39 -13.51 -19.11
C LEU A 105 7.37 -14.59 -19.50
N ALA A 106 6.09 -14.38 -19.19
CA ALA A 106 5.03 -15.38 -19.39
C ALA A 106 4.08 -15.06 -20.55
N GLY A 107 4.17 -13.86 -21.11
CA GLY A 107 3.29 -13.36 -22.15
C GLY A 107 2.17 -12.46 -21.63
N LYS A 108 1.91 -11.35 -22.32
CA LYS A 108 0.90 -10.34 -21.98
C LYS A 108 -0.50 -10.95 -21.79
N HIS A 109 -0.91 -11.85 -22.67
CA HIS A 109 -2.22 -12.48 -22.58
C HIS A 109 -2.38 -13.36 -21.35
N ALA A 110 -1.33 -14.13 -20.99
CA ALA A 110 -1.33 -14.97 -19.79
C ALA A 110 -1.40 -14.12 -18.51
N MET A 111 -0.68 -12.99 -18.46
CA MET A 111 -0.71 -12.07 -17.31
C MET A 111 -2.09 -11.41 -17.16
N ILE A 112 -2.71 -10.95 -18.24
CA ILE A 112 -4.07 -10.40 -18.22
C ILE A 112 -5.09 -11.48 -17.79
N ALA A 113 -4.95 -12.71 -18.26
CA ALA A 113 -5.82 -13.82 -17.87
C ALA A 113 -5.71 -14.12 -16.36
N ALA A 114 -4.49 -14.17 -15.83
CA ALA A 114 -4.22 -14.37 -14.41
C ALA A 114 -4.87 -13.27 -13.55
N LEU A 115 -4.72 -11.98 -13.92
CA LEU A 115 -5.35 -10.86 -13.21
C LEU A 115 -6.89 -10.92 -13.30
N ASN A 116 -7.48 -11.31 -14.44
CA ASN A 116 -8.91 -11.49 -14.58
C ASN A 116 -9.41 -12.63 -13.69
N ARG A 117 -8.64 -13.72 -13.56
CA ARG A 117 -8.97 -14.83 -12.67
C ARG A 117 -8.98 -14.40 -11.22
N LEU A 118 -7.93 -13.70 -10.76
CA LEU A 118 -7.86 -13.11 -9.42
C LEU A 118 -9.05 -12.18 -9.13
N ARG A 119 -9.45 -11.37 -10.11
CA ARG A 119 -10.60 -10.49 -10.00
C ARG A 119 -11.92 -11.26 -9.80
N SER A 120 -12.08 -12.38 -10.50
CA SER A 120 -13.26 -13.25 -10.36
C SER A 120 -13.31 -13.88 -8.96
N ASP A 121 -12.17 -14.36 -8.46
CA ASP A 121 -12.07 -15.00 -7.15
C ASP A 121 -12.32 -13.99 -6.02
N GLN A 122 -11.79 -12.75 -6.11
CA GLN A 122 -12.07 -11.67 -5.14
C GLN A 122 -13.55 -11.27 -5.11
N ARG A 123 -14.28 -11.32 -6.22
CA ARG A 123 -15.71 -11.04 -6.24
C ARG A 123 -16.53 -12.10 -5.49
N ILE A 124 -16.10 -13.34 -5.54
CA ILE A 124 -16.75 -14.45 -4.82
C ILE A 124 -16.52 -14.29 -3.30
N GLU A 125 -15.31 -13.88 -2.88
CA GLU A 125 -15.00 -13.65 -1.46
C GLU A 125 -15.61 -12.36 -0.89
N SER A 126 -15.86 -11.33 -1.72
CA SER A 126 -16.43 -10.06 -1.25
C SER A 126 -17.95 -10.09 -1.02
N GLU A 127 -18.63 -11.19 -1.24
CA GLU A 127 -20.01 -11.43 -0.74
C GLU A 127 -20.08 -11.69 0.77
N MET A 128 -19.09 -11.20 1.54
CA MET A 128 -19.11 -11.21 3.00
C MET A 128 -20.17 -10.26 3.58
N PRO A 129 -20.76 -10.59 4.74
CA PRO A 129 -22.02 -10.02 5.22
C PRO A 129 -21.95 -8.50 5.42
N LYS A 130 -23.05 -7.81 5.07
CA LYS A 130 -23.37 -6.39 5.26
C LYS A 130 -23.26 -5.86 6.69
N ALA A 131 -22.76 -6.65 7.64
CA ALA A 131 -22.62 -6.28 9.05
C ALA A 131 -21.58 -5.19 9.32
N LEU A 132 -20.63 -4.94 8.42
CA LEU A 132 -19.64 -3.87 8.55
C LEU A 132 -20.04 -2.53 7.93
N THR A 133 -21.17 -2.47 7.22
CA THR A 133 -21.74 -1.23 6.66
C THR A 133 -22.42 -0.35 7.74
N ALA A 134 -22.52 -0.82 8.97
CA ALA A 134 -23.20 -0.12 10.07
C ALA A 134 -22.39 1.01 10.73
N PHE A 135 -21.10 1.15 10.41
CA PHE A 135 -20.30 2.31 10.84
C PHE A 135 -20.38 3.41 9.78
N GLY A 136 -21.49 4.14 9.80
CA GLY A 136 -21.89 5.15 8.84
C GLY A 136 -20.91 6.30 8.60
N ILE A 137 -19.95 6.08 7.70
CA ILE A 137 -19.14 7.14 7.09
C ILE A 137 -19.51 7.15 5.60
N SER A 138 -20.01 8.29 5.11
CA SER A 138 -20.54 8.49 3.75
C SER A 138 -19.54 8.05 2.66
N GLY A 139 -20.08 7.36 1.61
CA GLY A 139 -19.33 6.53 0.67
C GLY A 139 -18.17 7.17 -0.09
N SER A 140 -18.24 8.42 -0.54
CA SER A 140 -17.25 8.98 -1.48
C SER A 140 -15.90 9.33 -0.86
N LEU A 141 -15.89 9.87 0.36
CA LEU A 141 -14.66 10.19 1.11
C LEU A 141 -13.95 8.91 1.58
N LYS A 142 -14.72 7.89 1.96
CA LYS A 142 -14.22 6.59 2.39
C LYS A 142 -13.55 5.82 1.22
N GLU A 143 -14.14 5.87 0.04
CA GLU A 143 -13.57 5.25 -1.16
C GLU A 143 -12.26 5.93 -1.58
N GLY A 144 -12.21 7.27 -1.50
CA GLY A 144 -10.99 8.04 -1.80
C GLY A 144 -9.86 7.74 -0.82
N LEU A 145 -10.13 7.78 0.50
CA LEU A 145 -9.14 7.47 1.53
C LEU A 145 -8.73 5.99 1.53
N ALA A 146 -9.69 5.07 1.36
CA ALA A 146 -9.40 3.65 1.23
C ALA A 146 -8.50 3.38 0.02
N GLY A 147 -8.78 4.02 -1.12
CA GLY A 147 -7.94 3.92 -2.31
C GLY A 147 -6.50 4.42 -2.12
N LEU A 148 -6.31 5.47 -1.31
CA LEU A 148 -4.96 5.97 -0.97
C LEU A 148 -4.18 5.02 -0.07
N LEU A 149 -4.89 4.28 0.80
CA LEU A 149 -4.30 3.35 1.76
C LEU A 149 -4.21 1.90 1.25
N MET A 150 -4.70 1.61 0.05
CA MET A 150 -4.55 0.28 -0.56
C MET A 150 -3.11 0.03 -0.98
N SER A 151 -2.55 -1.11 -0.57
CA SER A 151 -1.19 -1.54 -0.93
C SER A 151 -1.07 -1.99 -2.39
N HIS A 152 -2.16 -2.49 -2.98
CA HIS A 152 -2.22 -2.92 -4.37
C HIS A 152 -3.18 -2.04 -5.17
N PRO A 153 -2.87 -1.72 -6.45
CA PRO A 153 -3.82 -1.05 -7.32
C PRO A 153 -5.02 -1.96 -7.60
N PRO A 154 -6.21 -1.40 -7.88
CA PRO A 154 -7.34 -2.18 -8.36
C PRO A 154 -6.95 -3.02 -9.58
N LEU A 155 -7.42 -4.28 -9.64
CA LEU A 155 -7.06 -5.21 -10.71
C LEU A 155 -7.45 -4.69 -12.09
N GLU A 156 -8.56 -3.94 -12.19
CA GLU A 156 -9.01 -3.30 -13.42
C GLU A 156 -7.98 -2.29 -13.96
N VAL A 157 -7.34 -1.54 -13.05
CA VAL A 157 -6.33 -0.54 -13.43
C VAL A 157 -5.05 -1.23 -13.91
N ARG A 158 -4.65 -2.33 -13.27
CA ARG A 158 -3.50 -3.15 -13.67
C ARG A 158 -3.74 -3.79 -15.05
N ILE A 159 -4.92 -4.38 -15.26
CA ILE A 159 -5.33 -4.95 -16.56
C ILE A 159 -5.32 -3.88 -17.65
N ALA A 160 -5.91 -2.71 -17.38
CA ALA A 160 -5.96 -1.62 -18.35
C ALA A 160 -4.55 -1.10 -18.69
N ALA A 161 -3.63 -1.05 -17.74
CA ALA A 161 -2.24 -0.67 -17.97
C ALA A 161 -1.53 -1.66 -18.91
N LEU A 162 -1.68 -2.97 -18.66
CA LEU A 162 -1.13 -4.00 -19.54
C LEU A 162 -1.74 -3.98 -20.96
N GLN A 163 -3.04 -3.71 -21.08
CA GLN A 163 -3.70 -3.62 -22.40
C GLN A 163 -3.16 -2.48 -23.27
N LYS A 164 -2.83 -1.33 -22.64
CA LYS A 164 -2.28 -0.15 -23.33
C LYS A 164 -0.80 -0.31 -23.72
N ARG A 165 -0.12 -1.28 -23.16
CA ARG A 165 1.27 -1.58 -23.50
C ARG A 165 1.32 -2.22 -24.89
N ASN A 166 2.10 -1.64 -25.79
CA ASN A 166 2.35 -2.17 -27.16
C ASN A 166 3.23 -3.41 -27.12
#